data_29c9a333a9d59ee87b282ff7bc683c0d
#
_entry.id   29c9a333a9d59ee87b282ff7bc683c0d
#
_cell.length_a   1.000
_cell.length_b   1.000
_cell.length_c   1.000
_cell.angle_alpha   90.00
_cell.angle_beta   90.00
_cell.angle_gamma   90.00
#
_symmetry.space_group_name_H-M   'P 1'
#
loop_
_entity.id
_entity.type
_entity.pdbx_description
1 polymer ?
#
loop_
_entity_poly.entity_id
_entity_poly.type
_entity_poly.pdbx_seq_one_letter_code
_entity_poly.pdbx_strand_id
1 'polypeptide(L)'
;MKMDENELSNYKKAASITTSVLKELKIAPGMSVLELAEKIEKSIESKGGLPAFPANISCNEYAAHDTAAVGDTRKIGEKDVVKIDIGAHVDGYISDRAITFDLSGENGKLLEASEKALNNAVSIVKAGVNVEKIGEEIEKTIRSYGFRPVENLTGHSLGKYLLHSGVEIPNFSARGKGAILEEGDVIAIEPFATKGIGIVVETQRTEIFSAVFELPTRNVAARNMFKEIKEKYHELPFAERWVANSFERKVALRDLIKNGSIHSYPVLKEKSNGLVSQFEHTVIVEKDSATLLI
;
A
#
# COMPACT_ATOMS: atom_id res chain seq x y z
N MET A 1 -13.76 19.85 5.69
CA MET A 1 -13.09 21.19 5.48
C MET A 1 -12.62 21.22 4.04
N LYS A 2 -12.87 22.30 3.30
CA LYS A 2 -12.50 22.34 1.86
C LYS A 2 -10.97 22.33 1.75
N MET A 3 -10.43 21.37 0.99
CA MET A 3 -9.01 21.25 0.67
C MET A 3 -8.50 22.56 0.01
N ASP A 4 -7.34 23.07 0.39
CA ASP A 4 -6.77 24.24 -0.26
C ASP A 4 -6.15 23.90 -1.63
N GLU A 5 -5.89 24.95 -2.45
CA GLU A 5 -5.37 24.76 -3.81
C GLU A 5 -3.97 24.14 -3.84
N ASN A 6 -3.15 24.42 -2.82
CA ASN A 6 -1.79 23.88 -2.73
C ASN A 6 -1.82 22.39 -2.35
N GLU A 7 -2.67 22.00 -1.40
CA GLU A 7 -2.92 20.61 -1.03
C GLU A 7 -3.37 19.79 -2.25
N LEU A 8 -4.41 20.28 -2.96
CA LEU A 8 -4.91 19.64 -4.16
C LEU A 8 -3.83 19.51 -5.24
N SER A 9 -3.01 20.55 -5.44
CA SER A 9 -1.91 20.54 -6.40
C SER A 9 -0.88 19.47 -6.06
N ASN A 10 -0.53 19.31 -4.77
CA ASN A 10 0.44 18.32 -4.31
C ASN A 10 -0.10 16.87 -4.44
N TYR A 11 -1.37 16.63 -4.10
CA TYR A 11 -2.01 15.33 -4.37
C TYR A 11 -2.00 14.98 -5.87
N LYS A 12 -2.36 15.92 -6.74
CA LYS A 12 -2.33 15.71 -8.20
C LYS A 12 -0.93 15.44 -8.73
N LYS A 13 0.10 16.12 -8.22
CA LYS A 13 1.50 15.84 -8.57
C LYS A 13 1.91 14.44 -8.14
N ALA A 14 1.62 14.04 -6.89
CA ALA A 14 1.91 12.71 -6.38
C ALA A 14 1.22 11.62 -7.24
N ALA A 15 -0.04 11.84 -7.61
CA ALA A 15 -0.81 10.94 -8.47
C ALA A 15 -0.24 10.82 -9.89
N SER A 16 0.16 11.94 -10.49
CA SER A 16 0.83 11.93 -11.79
C SER A 16 2.14 11.12 -11.76
N ILE A 17 2.88 11.18 -10.64
CA ILE A 17 4.11 10.42 -10.44
C ILE A 17 3.81 8.92 -10.37
N THR A 18 2.91 8.47 -9.48
CA THR A 18 2.57 7.04 -9.36
C THR A 18 1.99 6.49 -10.66
N THR A 19 1.14 7.26 -11.33
CA THR A 19 0.57 6.89 -12.64
C THR A 19 1.65 6.71 -13.70
N SER A 20 2.59 7.66 -13.80
CA SER A 20 3.68 7.59 -14.77
C SER A 20 4.61 6.41 -14.50
N VAL A 21 4.98 6.18 -13.23
CA VAL A 21 5.83 5.06 -12.83
C VAL A 21 5.18 3.73 -13.21
N LEU A 22 3.90 3.52 -12.86
CA LEU A 22 3.20 2.27 -13.18
C LEU A 22 3.00 2.06 -14.69
N LYS A 23 2.74 3.12 -15.47
CA LYS A 23 2.62 3.04 -16.94
C LYS A 23 3.94 2.64 -17.63
N GLU A 24 5.07 3.08 -17.10
CA GLU A 24 6.40 2.78 -17.65
C GLU A 24 6.90 1.39 -17.22
N LEU A 25 6.25 0.79 -16.21
CA LEU A 25 6.68 -0.46 -15.63
C LEU A 25 6.43 -1.64 -16.57
N LYS A 26 7.46 -2.47 -16.74
CA LYS A 26 7.38 -3.75 -17.46
C LYS A 26 7.89 -4.83 -16.54
N ILE A 27 7.07 -5.82 -16.28
CA ILE A 27 7.40 -6.97 -15.43
C ILE A 27 7.67 -8.17 -16.33
N ALA A 28 8.78 -8.87 -16.07
CA ALA A 28 9.17 -10.06 -16.80
C ALA A 28 9.80 -11.11 -15.87
N PRO A 29 9.70 -12.40 -16.23
CA PRO A 29 10.38 -13.46 -15.50
C PRO A 29 11.88 -13.22 -15.39
N GLY A 30 12.47 -13.63 -14.27
CA GLY A 30 13.90 -13.47 -13.98
C GLY A 30 14.30 -12.10 -13.43
N MET A 31 13.41 -11.10 -13.40
CA MET A 31 13.70 -9.81 -12.80
C MET A 31 13.97 -9.96 -11.30
N SER A 32 15.01 -9.30 -10.80
CA SER A 32 15.33 -9.23 -9.38
C SER A 32 14.30 -8.38 -8.65
N VAL A 33 13.75 -8.89 -7.55
CA VAL A 33 12.81 -8.14 -6.71
C VAL A 33 13.47 -6.90 -6.12
N LEU A 34 14.76 -6.99 -5.72
CA LEU A 34 15.51 -5.86 -5.18
C LEU A 34 15.73 -4.76 -6.22
N GLU A 35 16.25 -5.14 -7.39
CA GLU A 35 16.50 -4.16 -8.46
C GLU A 35 15.22 -3.50 -8.94
N LEU A 36 14.10 -4.24 -8.96
CA LEU A 36 12.80 -3.70 -9.33
C LEU A 36 12.30 -2.71 -8.29
N ALA A 37 12.37 -3.03 -6.99
CA ALA A 37 11.98 -2.12 -5.92
C ALA A 37 12.80 -0.81 -5.96
N GLU A 38 14.13 -0.92 -6.04
CA GLU A 38 15.02 0.25 -6.14
C GLU A 38 14.76 1.09 -7.40
N LYS A 39 14.47 0.44 -8.54
CA LYS A 39 14.15 1.13 -9.79
C LYS A 39 12.85 1.93 -9.67
N ILE A 40 11.82 1.34 -9.06
CA ILE A 40 10.55 2.02 -8.81
C ILE A 40 10.76 3.24 -7.93
N GLU A 41 11.44 3.08 -6.79
CA GLU A 41 11.70 4.14 -5.82
C GLU A 41 12.52 5.29 -6.44
N LYS A 42 13.58 4.97 -7.17
CA LYS A 42 14.37 5.97 -7.93
C LYS A 42 13.55 6.66 -9.03
N SER A 43 12.61 5.93 -9.67
CA SER A 43 11.71 6.54 -10.66
C SER A 43 10.77 7.56 -10.04
N ILE A 44 10.23 7.28 -8.85
CA ILE A 44 9.43 8.25 -8.08
C ILE A 44 10.27 9.51 -7.78
N GLU A 45 11.49 9.34 -7.26
CA GLU A 45 12.39 10.46 -6.94
C GLU A 45 12.74 11.28 -8.18
N SER A 46 13.07 10.64 -9.30
CA SER A 46 13.42 11.32 -10.55
C SER A 46 12.30 12.16 -11.15
N LYS A 47 11.05 11.86 -10.78
CA LYS A 47 9.85 12.59 -11.21
C LYS A 47 9.45 13.71 -10.21
N GLY A 48 10.27 13.94 -9.17
CA GLY A 48 10.09 15.04 -8.21
C GLY A 48 9.18 14.75 -7.03
N GLY A 49 8.88 13.47 -6.75
CA GLY A 49 8.25 13.00 -5.52
C GLY A 49 9.24 12.29 -4.62
N LEU A 50 8.75 11.78 -3.48
CA LEU A 50 9.47 10.84 -2.63
C LEU A 50 8.57 9.62 -2.40
N PRO A 51 9.13 8.40 -2.20
CA PRO A 51 8.34 7.24 -1.83
C PRO A 51 7.56 7.49 -0.53
N ALA A 52 6.25 7.28 -0.55
CA ALA A 52 5.41 7.36 0.64
C ALA A 52 5.57 6.10 1.53
N PHE A 53 5.96 5.00 0.91
CA PHE A 53 6.34 3.74 1.54
C PHE A 53 7.23 2.93 0.58
N PRO A 54 7.92 1.86 1.08
CA PRO A 54 8.73 1.01 0.22
C PRO A 54 7.90 0.32 -0.85
N ALA A 55 8.36 0.31 -2.10
CA ALA A 55 7.65 -0.39 -3.18
C ALA A 55 7.38 -1.85 -2.78
N ASN A 56 6.11 -2.24 -2.70
CA ASN A 56 5.69 -3.61 -2.42
C ASN A 56 5.67 -4.41 -3.73
N ILE A 57 6.30 -5.58 -3.72
CA ILE A 57 6.35 -6.53 -4.83
C ILE A 57 5.91 -7.89 -4.30
N SER A 58 4.59 -8.09 -4.26
CA SER A 58 3.97 -9.26 -3.63
C SER A 58 3.59 -10.28 -4.70
N CYS A 59 4.21 -11.46 -4.66
CA CYS A 59 3.97 -12.52 -5.65
C CYS A 59 2.99 -13.57 -5.13
N ASN A 60 2.09 -14.01 -5.99
CA ASN A 60 1.18 -15.14 -5.80
C ASN A 60 0.27 -14.99 -4.56
N GLU A 61 0.46 -15.85 -3.56
CA GLU A 61 -0.30 -15.85 -2.31
C GLU A 61 0.11 -14.76 -1.31
N TYR A 62 1.23 -14.09 -1.52
CA TYR A 62 1.61 -12.92 -0.72
C TYR A 62 0.76 -11.73 -1.15
N ALA A 63 -0.03 -11.19 -0.23
CA ALA A 63 -1.01 -10.16 -0.53
C ALA A 63 -0.43 -8.76 -0.49
N ALA A 64 0.28 -8.42 0.60
CA ALA A 64 0.78 -7.06 0.87
C ALA A 64 2.04 -7.09 1.74
N HIS A 65 2.67 -5.92 1.93
CA HIS A 65 3.84 -5.66 2.76
C HIS A 65 5.09 -6.45 2.37
N ASP A 66 5.14 -7.00 1.15
CA ASP A 66 6.31 -7.74 0.64
C ASP A 66 7.20 -6.83 -0.18
N THR A 67 8.22 -6.27 0.44
CA THR A 67 9.29 -5.52 -0.24
C THR A 67 10.61 -6.29 -0.22
N ALA A 68 11.60 -5.80 -0.96
CA ALA A 68 12.92 -6.42 -1.00
C ALA A 68 13.68 -6.22 0.33
N ALA A 69 14.29 -7.30 0.82
CA ALA A 69 15.24 -7.27 1.91
C ALA A 69 16.61 -6.71 1.48
N VAL A 70 17.49 -6.48 2.46
CA VAL A 70 18.91 -6.19 2.19
C VAL A 70 19.56 -7.41 1.54
N GLY A 71 20.04 -7.25 0.29
CA GLY A 71 20.69 -8.35 -0.46
C GLY A 71 19.70 -9.43 -0.92
N ASP A 72 18.44 -9.09 -1.12
CA ASP A 72 17.40 -9.99 -1.60
C ASP A 72 17.80 -10.63 -2.94
N THR A 73 17.76 -11.94 -3.01
CA THR A 73 18.11 -12.74 -4.20
C THR A 73 16.87 -13.28 -4.92
N ARG A 74 15.66 -12.98 -4.44
CA ARG A 74 14.42 -13.43 -5.08
C ARG A 74 14.30 -12.86 -6.49
N LYS A 75 13.72 -13.68 -7.37
CA LYS A 75 13.40 -13.30 -8.74
C LYS A 75 11.96 -13.62 -9.06
N ILE A 76 11.38 -12.82 -9.93
CA ILE A 76 10.03 -13.05 -10.45
C ILE A 76 10.03 -14.31 -11.31
N GLY A 77 9.11 -15.22 -11.05
CA GLY A 77 8.93 -16.49 -11.75
C GLY A 77 8.17 -16.33 -13.08
N GLU A 78 8.21 -17.37 -13.92
CA GLU A 78 7.56 -17.38 -15.24
C GLU A 78 6.03 -17.34 -15.19
N LYS A 79 5.44 -17.80 -14.08
CA LYS A 79 3.98 -17.92 -13.92
C LYS A 79 3.45 -17.08 -12.76
N ASP A 80 4.23 -16.16 -12.24
CA ASP A 80 3.84 -15.38 -11.08
C ASP A 80 2.69 -14.41 -11.41
N VAL A 81 1.79 -14.28 -10.43
CA VAL A 81 0.86 -13.17 -10.31
C VAL A 81 1.53 -12.15 -9.40
N VAL A 82 1.94 -11.01 -9.96
CA VAL A 82 2.77 -10.01 -9.29
C VAL A 82 1.96 -8.74 -9.01
N LYS A 83 1.74 -8.42 -7.75
CA LYS A 83 1.18 -7.16 -7.31
C LYS A 83 2.31 -6.16 -7.11
N ILE A 84 2.20 -5.01 -7.75
CA ILE A 84 3.07 -3.86 -7.56
C ILE A 84 2.24 -2.77 -6.93
N ASP A 85 2.60 -2.42 -5.71
CA ASP A 85 1.92 -1.43 -4.91
C ASP A 85 2.93 -0.37 -4.50
N ILE A 86 2.65 0.89 -4.87
CA ILE A 86 3.56 2.02 -4.75
C ILE A 86 2.86 3.27 -4.24
N GLY A 87 3.50 3.93 -3.31
CA GLY A 87 3.11 5.27 -2.86
C GLY A 87 4.14 6.33 -3.25
N ALA A 88 3.67 7.47 -3.70
CA ALA A 88 4.49 8.67 -3.82
C ALA A 88 3.89 9.81 -3.01
N HIS A 89 4.72 10.70 -2.51
CA HIS A 89 4.24 11.94 -1.91
C HIS A 89 4.98 13.17 -2.42
N VAL A 90 4.29 14.29 -2.43
CA VAL A 90 4.85 15.62 -2.63
C VAL A 90 4.48 16.45 -1.40
N ASP A 91 5.47 16.88 -0.65
CA ASP A 91 5.29 17.62 0.61
C ASP A 91 4.35 16.91 1.61
N GLY A 92 4.40 15.57 1.65
CA GLY A 92 3.59 14.74 2.53
C GLY A 92 2.19 14.37 2.01
N TYR A 93 1.74 14.93 0.91
CA TYR A 93 0.46 14.60 0.28
C TYR A 93 0.63 13.37 -0.61
N ILE A 94 -0.06 12.28 -0.24
CA ILE A 94 0.20 10.93 -0.72
C ILE A 94 -0.73 10.55 -1.87
N SER A 95 -0.18 9.89 -2.90
CA SER A 95 -0.93 9.07 -3.83
C SER A 95 -0.50 7.62 -3.66
N ASP A 96 -1.48 6.75 -3.44
CA ASP A 96 -1.35 5.32 -3.25
C ASP A 96 -1.98 4.57 -4.41
N ARG A 97 -1.24 3.62 -5.02
CA ARG A 97 -1.71 2.88 -6.19
C ARG A 97 -1.10 1.51 -6.31
N ALA A 98 -1.95 0.54 -6.64
CA ALA A 98 -1.52 -0.81 -6.97
C ALA A 98 -2.08 -1.31 -8.30
N ILE A 99 -1.30 -2.17 -8.96
CA ILE A 99 -1.70 -2.93 -10.13
C ILE A 99 -1.17 -4.37 -10.03
N THR A 100 -1.87 -5.30 -10.67
CA THR A 100 -1.46 -6.72 -10.73
C THR A 100 -1.09 -7.11 -12.16
N PHE A 101 0.00 -7.88 -12.28
CA PHE A 101 0.45 -8.53 -13.52
C PHE A 101 0.26 -10.04 -13.40
N ASP A 102 -0.23 -10.68 -14.45
CA ASP A 102 -0.29 -12.15 -14.58
C ASP A 102 0.67 -12.60 -15.67
N LEU A 103 1.81 -13.18 -15.28
CA LEU A 103 2.82 -13.64 -16.23
C LEU A 103 2.47 -14.98 -16.88
N SER A 104 1.54 -15.73 -16.27
CA SER A 104 1.06 -16.99 -16.85
C SER A 104 0.02 -16.77 -17.96
N GLY A 105 -0.72 -15.68 -17.93
CA GLY A 105 -1.91 -15.44 -18.76
C GLY A 105 -3.14 -16.28 -18.38
N GLU A 106 -3.08 -17.06 -17.27
CA GLU A 106 -4.14 -17.99 -16.86
C GLU A 106 -5.09 -17.40 -15.80
N ASN A 107 -4.76 -16.21 -15.25
CA ASN A 107 -5.47 -15.63 -14.12
C ASN A 107 -6.24 -14.32 -14.46
N GLY A 108 -6.49 -14.06 -15.75
CA GLY A 108 -7.13 -12.82 -16.20
C GLY A 108 -8.44 -12.49 -15.48
N LYS A 109 -9.29 -13.48 -15.20
CA LYS A 109 -10.54 -13.27 -14.45
C LYS A 109 -10.30 -12.86 -12.99
N LEU A 110 -9.21 -13.32 -12.36
CA LEU A 110 -8.86 -12.92 -10.99
C LEU A 110 -8.45 -11.44 -10.97
N LEU A 111 -7.64 -11.01 -11.93
CA LEU A 111 -7.25 -9.61 -12.07
C LEU A 111 -8.47 -8.73 -12.37
N GLU A 112 -9.30 -9.14 -13.33
CA GLU A 112 -10.52 -8.43 -13.69
C GLU A 112 -11.47 -8.26 -12.51
N ALA A 113 -11.57 -9.25 -11.61
CA ALA A 113 -12.42 -9.19 -10.43
C ALA A 113 -12.03 -8.06 -9.48
N SER A 114 -10.74 -7.90 -9.16
CA SER A 114 -10.27 -6.82 -8.29
C SER A 114 -10.29 -5.46 -9.00
N GLU A 115 -9.92 -5.38 -10.28
CA GLU A 115 -9.97 -4.13 -11.04
C GLU A 115 -11.40 -3.62 -11.21
N LYS A 116 -12.34 -4.52 -11.53
CA LYS A 116 -13.76 -4.15 -11.66
C LYS A 116 -14.37 -3.76 -10.31
N ALA A 117 -13.98 -4.44 -9.23
CA ALA A 117 -14.41 -4.09 -7.89
C ALA A 117 -13.94 -2.68 -7.50
N LEU A 118 -12.68 -2.32 -7.82
CA LEU A 118 -12.16 -0.98 -7.63
C LEU A 118 -12.99 0.07 -8.39
N ASN A 119 -13.21 -0.15 -9.70
CA ASN A 119 -13.95 0.78 -10.54
C ASN A 119 -15.40 0.97 -10.06
N ASN A 120 -16.07 -0.11 -9.67
CA ASN A 120 -17.43 -0.05 -9.12
C ASN A 120 -17.46 0.68 -7.77
N ALA A 121 -16.50 0.38 -6.87
CA ALA A 121 -16.36 1.05 -5.58
C ALA A 121 -16.18 2.56 -5.74
N VAL A 122 -15.24 2.99 -6.60
CA VAL A 122 -14.99 4.41 -6.88
C VAL A 122 -16.24 5.10 -7.41
N SER A 123 -17.04 4.43 -8.23
CA SER A 123 -18.25 5.01 -8.85
C SER A 123 -19.34 5.41 -7.86
N ILE A 124 -19.34 4.86 -6.65
CA ILE A 124 -20.33 5.15 -5.61
C ILE A 124 -19.81 6.11 -4.53
N VAL A 125 -18.51 6.48 -4.58
CA VAL A 125 -17.89 7.38 -3.60
C VAL A 125 -18.41 8.80 -3.77
N LYS A 126 -18.89 9.37 -2.67
CA LYS A 126 -19.23 10.80 -2.50
C LYS A 126 -19.43 11.11 -1.01
N ALA A 127 -19.53 12.38 -0.66
CA ALA A 127 -19.84 12.79 0.70
C ALA A 127 -21.19 12.19 1.17
N GLY A 128 -21.24 11.78 2.42
CA GLY A 128 -22.41 11.11 3.03
C GLY A 128 -22.49 9.61 2.79
N VAL A 129 -21.61 9.01 1.99
CA VAL A 129 -21.57 7.56 1.81
C VAL A 129 -20.92 6.92 3.03
N ASN A 130 -21.56 5.86 3.54
CA ASN A 130 -20.98 5.01 4.56
C ASN A 130 -20.00 4.03 3.90
N VAL A 131 -18.76 3.88 4.43
CA VAL A 131 -17.72 3.02 3.88
C VAL A 131 -18.14 1.55 3.75
N GLU A 132 -19.09 1.08 4.55
CA GLU A 132 -19.70 -0.25 4.44
C GLU A 132 -20.35 -0.49 3.06
N LYS A 133 -20.90 0.56 2.44
CA LYS A 133 -21.47 0.46 1.08
C LYS A 133 -20.40 0.21 0.02
N ILE A 134 -19.20 0.76 0.25
CA ILE A 134 -18.04 0.50 -0.59
C ILE A 134 -17.65 -0.96 -0.45
N GLY A 135 -17.53 -1.48 0.77
CA GLY A 135 -17.24 -2.88 1.03
C GLY A 135 -18.29 -3.85 0.46
N GLU A 136 -19.58 -3.52 0.58
CA GLU A 136 -20.67 -4.30 -0.05
C GLU A 136 -20.51 -4.39 -1.57
N GLU A 137 -20.17 -3.30 -2.26
CA GLU A 137 -20.00 -3.28 -3.71
C GLU A 137 -18.73 -4.04 -4.15
N ILE A 138 -17.63 -3.92 -3.37
CA ILE A 138 -16.40 -4.70 -3.60
C ILE A 138 -16.70 -6.20 -3.48
N GLU A 139 -17.28 -6.63 -2.37
CA GLU A 139 -17.61 -8.03 -2.12
C GLU A 139 -18.53 -8.59 -3.20
N LYS A 140 -19.62 -7.91 -3.51
CA LYS A 140 -20.59 -8.29 -4.54
C LYS A 140 -19.91 -8.48 -5.89
N THR A 141 -19.03 -7.53 -6.27
CA THR A 141 -18.32 -7.59 -7.54
C THR A 141 -17.37 -8.78 -7.59
N ILE A 142 -16.49 -8.95 -6.59
CA ILE A 142 -15.50 -10.03 -6.55
C ILE A 142 -16.22 -11.40 -6.55
N ARG A 143 -17.29 -11.56 -5.76
CA ARG A 143 -18.08 -12.80 -5.71
C ARG A 143 -18.78 -13.12 -7.03
N SER A 144 -19.16 -12.13 -7.82
CA SER A 144 -19.76 -12.35 -9.15
C SER A 144 -18.81 -13.01 -10.15
N TYR A 145 -17.50 -12.88 -9.94
CA TYR A 145 -16.45 -13.57 -10.70
C TYR A 145 -16.11 -14.97 -10.15
N GLY A 146 -16.75 -15.38 -9.04
CA GLY A 146 -16.50 -16.68 -8.40
C GLY A 146 -15.32 -16.68 -7.43
N PHE A 147 -14.77 -15.52 -7.09
CA PHE A 147 -13.67 -15.36 -6.14
C PHE A 147 -14.15 -14.84 -4.78
N ARG A 148 -13.23 -14.72 -3.83
CA ARG A 148 -13.48 -14.15 -2.51
C ARG A 148 -12.71 -12.83 -2.34
N PRO A 149 -13.30 -11.81 -1.70
CA PRO A 149 -12.51 -10.69 -1.21
C PRO A 149 -11.61 -11.15 -0.06
N VAL A 150 -10.49 -10.46 0.14
CA VAL A 150 -9.70 -10.64 1.37
C VAL A 150 -10.34 -9.77 2.45
N GLU A 151 -10.95 -10.42 3.44
CA GLU A 151 -11.83 -9.77 4.41
C GLU A 151 -11.07 -8.97 5.49
N ASN A 152 -9.84 -9.32 5.78
CA ASN A 152 -9.00 -8.64 6.80
C ASN A 152 -7.89 -7.77 6.21
N LEU A 153 -8.08 -7.27 4.99
CA LEU A 153 -7.38 -6.13 4.41
C LEU A 153 -8.39 -5.04 4.07
N THR A 154 -7.99 -3.80 4.26
CA THR A 154 -8.86 -2.64 4.07
C THR A 154 -8.09 -1.56 3.34
N GLY A 155 -8.76 -0.81 2.46
CA GLY A 155 -8.32 0.52 2.10
C GLY A 155 -8.40 1.47 3.31
N HIS A 156 -7.93 2.69 3.14
CA HIS A 156 -7.75 3.62 4.25
C HIS A 156 -7.85 5.08 3.83
N SER A 157 -8.07 5.97 4.80
CA SER A 157 -7.91 7.41 4.57
C SER A 157 -6.45 7.81 4.62
N LEU A 158 -6.10 8.86 3.86
CA LEU A 158 -4.76 9.43 3.74
C LEU A 158 -4.70 10.81 4.38
N GLY A 159 -3.60 11.10 5.08
CA GLY A 159 -3.31 12.42 5.63
C GLY A 159 -1.92 12.90 5.23
N LYS A 160 -1.58 14.16 5.55
CA LYS A 160 -0.25 14.69 5.29
C LYS A 160 0.81 13.94 6.12
N TYR A 161 1.74 13.24 5.46
CA TYR A 161 2.73 12.31 6.04
C TYR A 161 2.12 11.18 6.86
N LEU A 162 0.85 10.85 6.63
CA LEU A 162 0.13 9.81 7.36
C LEU A 162 -0.57 8.88 6.37
N LEU A 163 -0.02 7.66 6.22
CA LEU A 163 -0.54 6.68 5.27
C LEU A 163 -1.90 6.13 5.71
N HIS A 164 -2.11 5.89 7.00
CA HIS A 164 -3.36 5.40 7.57
C HIS A 164 -3.93 6.45 8.53
N SER A 165 -4.82 7.33 8.05
CA SER A 165 -5.31 8.47 8.82
C SER A 165 -6.63 8.21 9.59
N GLY A 166 -6.98 6.93 9.80
CA GLY A 166 -7.97 6.50 10.80
C GLY A 166 -9.32 6.01 10.25
N VAL A 167 -9.67 6.25 8.98
CA VAL A 167 -10.85 5.62 8.36
C VAL A 167 -10.42 4.39 7.59
N GLU A 168 -11.04 3.24 7.86
CA GLU A 168 -10.85 2.00 7.11
C GLU A 168 -11.94 1.85 6.05
N ILE A 169 -11.55 1.42 4.85
CA ILE A 169 -12.46 1.13 3.72
C ILE A 169 -12.49 -0.39 3.55
N PRO A 170 -13.54 -1.09 4.02
CA PRO A 170 -13.57 -2.54 4.02
C PRO A 170 -13.64 -3.12 2.60
N ASN A 171 -13.12 -4.34 2.41
CA ASN A 171 -13.21 -5.11 1.18
C ASN A 171 -14.45 -6.04 1.14
N PHE A 172 -15.26 -6.02 2.17
CA PHE A 172 -16.46 -6.85 2.31
C PHE A 172 -17.51 -6.14 3.17
N SER A 173 -18.73 -6.65 3.19
CA SER A 173 -19.80 -6.14 4.05
C SER A 173 -19.58 -6.58 5.51
N ALA A 174 -18.94 -5.74 6.31
CA ALA A 174 -18.70 -6.01 7.73
C ALA A 174 -19.96 -5.87 8.61
N ARG A 175 -21.08 -5.35 8.06
CA ARG A 175 -22.36 -5.12 8.75
C ARG A 175 -22.22 -4.27 10.03
N GLY A 176 -21.20 -3.43 10.05
CA GLY A 176 -20.90 -2.54 11.17
C GLY A 176 -21.46 -1.14 11.01
N LYS A 177 -21.07 -0.27 11.94
CA LYS A 177 -21.27 1.18 11.81
C LYS A 177 -20.00 1.79 11.24
N GLY A 178 -19.79 1.61 9.92
CA GLY A 178 -18.67 2.22 9.23
C GLY A 178 -18.72 3.75 9.29
N ALA A 179 -17.58 4.38 9.05
CA ALA A 179 -17.48 5.83 8.96
C ALA A 179 -18.32 6.38 7.79
N ILE A 180 -18.73 7.62 7.91
CA ILE A 180 -19.37 8.38 6.83
C ILE A 180 -18.31 9.26 6.19
N LEU A 181 -18.14 9.16 4.88
CA LEU A 181 -17.20 9.99 4.14
C LEU A 181 -17.66 11.45 4.10
N GLU A 182 -16.72 12.37 4.27
CA GLU A 182 -16.96 13.81 4.20
C GLU A 182 -16.31 14.41 2.94
N GLU A 183 -16.84 15.55 2.48
CA GLU A 183 -16.25 16.30 1.35
C GLU A 183 -14.82 16.75 1.73
N GLY A 184 -13.86 16.39 0.89
CA GLY A 184 -12.43 16.67 1.08
C GLY A 184 -11.64 15.50 1.68
N ASP A 185 -12.29 14.40 2.09
CA ASP A 185 -11.56 13.20 2.49
C ASP A 185 -10.75 12.67 1.31
N VAL A 186 -9.54 12.22 1.59
CA VAL A 186 -8.68 11.51 0.63
C VAL A 186 -8.55 10.07 1.10
N ILE A 187 -8.95 9.14 0.25
CA ILE A 187 -8.99 7.72 0.59
C ILE A 187 -8.31 6.88 -0.48
N ALA A 188 -7.66 5.79 -0.06
CA ALA A 188 -7.20 4.71 -0.88
C ALA A 188 -8.24 3.59 -0.87
N ILE A 189 -8.63 3.10 -2.04
CA ILE A 189 -9.56 1.96 -2.20
C ILE A 189 -8.77 0.87 -2.90
N GLU A 190 -8.63 -0.29 -2.23
CA GLU A 190 -7.73 -1.37 -2.64
C GLU A 190 -8.40 -2.75 -2.52
N PRO A 191 -9.27 -3.13 -3.45
CA PRO A 191 -9.87 -4.45 -3.46
C PRO A 191 -8.83 -5.55 -3.70
N PHE A 192 -8.82 -6.54 -2.81
CA PHE A 192 -8.07 -7.78 -2.96
C PHE A 192 -9.01 -8.93 -3.29
N ALA A 193 -8.83 -9.55 -4.47
CA ALA A 193 -9.54 -10.78 -4.83
C ALA A 193 -8.61 -11.99 -4.70
N THR A 194 -9.14 -13.13 -4.22
CA THR A 194 -8.34 -14.34 -4.05
C THR A 194 -9.06 -15.62 -4.51
N LYS A 195 -8.25 -16.59 -4.98
CA LYS A 195 -8.66 -17.99 -5.19
C LYS A 195 -8.71 -18.80 -3.89
N GLY A 196 -8.22 -18.22 -2.79
CA GLY A 196 -8.16 -18.84 -1.47
C GLY A 196 -9.41 -18.63 -0.64
N ILE A 197 -9.23 -18.68 0.70
CA ILE A 197 -10.34 -18.53 1.66
C ILE A 197 -10.71 -17.09 1.99
N GLY A 198 -9.91 -16.10 1.54
CA GLY A 198 -10.19 -14.68 1.76
C GLY A 198 -9.68 -14.14 3.11
N ILE A 199 -8.70 -14.79 3.71
CA ILE A 199 -8.08 -14.35 4.97
C ILE A 199 -6.56 -14.37 4.79
N VAL A 200 -5.90 -13.27 5.15
CA VAL A 200 -4.43 -13.21 5.24
C VAL A 200 -3.94 -13.41 6.66
N VAL A 201 -2.72 -13.88 6.78
CA VAL A 201 -1.99 -14.05 8.04
C VAL A 201 -0.61 -13.44 7.93
N GLU A 202 -0.09 -12.95 9.04
CA GLU A 202 1.27 -12.46 9.15
C GLU A 202 2.28 -13.59 9.00
N THR A 203 3.34 -13.32 8.25
CA THR A 203 4.51 -14.19 8.19
C THR A 203 5.59 -13.74 9.16
N GLN A 204 6.70 -14.48 9.23
CA GLN A 204 7.85 -14.07 10.04
C GLN A 204 8.75 -13.03 9.36
N ARG A 205 8.52 -12.75 8.05
CA ARG A 205 9.30 -11.75 7.30
C ARG A 205 8.75 -10.36 7.56
N THR A 206 9.65 -9.43 7.87
CA THR A 206 9.31 -8.03 8.07
C THR A 206 10.44 -7.16 7.56
N GLU A 207 10.14 -6.35 6.58
CA GLU A 207 11.10 -5.44 5.94
C GLU A 207 10.61 -3.99 5.94
N ILE A 208 9.35 -3.76 6.37
CA ILE A 208 8.70 -2.45 6.40
C ILE A 208 8.40 -2.05 7.84
N PHE A 209 8.70 -0.81 8.17
CA PHE A 209 8.60 -0.25 9.52
C PHE A 209 8.10 1.19 9.48
N SER A 210 7.55 1.70 10.59
CA SER A 210 7.27 3.12 10.78
C SER A 210 7.63 3.60 12.17
N ALA A 211 7.98 4.89 12.31
CA ALA A 211 8.23 5.49 13.61
C ALA A 211 6.92 5.83 14.31
N VAL A 212 6.75 5.37 15.56
CA VAL A 212 5.55 5.62 16.37
C VAL A 212 5.85 6.70 17.42
N PHE A 213 6.53 6.32 18.50
CA PHE A 213 6.86 7.21 19.61
C PHE A 213 8.34 7.12 19.98
N GLU A 214 8.94 8.25 20.37
CA GLU A 214 10.28 8.22 20.94
C GLU A 214 10.22 7.65 22.37
N LEU A 215 10.65 6.42 22.54
CA LEU A 215 10.75 5.79 23.85
C LEU A 215 12.20 5.78 24.35
N PRO A 216 12.43 5.85 25.68
CA PRO A 216 13.76 5.87 26.24
C PRO A 216 14.58 4.63 25.85
N THR A 217 15.81 4.85 25.37
CA THR A 217 16.82 3.80 25.17
C THR A 217 18.19 4.28 25.61
N ARG A 218 19.01 3.37 26.16
CA ARG A 218 20.42 3.66 26.49
C ARG A 218 21.33 3.61 25.27
N ASN A 219 20.90 3.00 24.18
CA ASN A 219 21.65 2.89 22.94
C ASN A 219 21.68 4.26 22.20
N VAL A 220 22.85 4.90 22.15
CA VAL A 220 23.02 6.19 21.49
C VAL A 220 22.75 6.10 20.00
N ALA A 221 23.20 5.01 19.33
CA ALA A 221 22.96 4.80 17.90
C ALA A 221 21.46 4.68 17.59
N ALA A 222 20.69 4.02 18.48
CA ALA A 222 19.24 3.91 18.35
C ALA A 222 18.54 5.27 18.47
N ARG A 223 18.92 6.11 19.45
CA ARG A 223 18.37 7.49 19.57
C ARG A 223 18.64 8.34 18.32
N ASN A 224 19.87 8.29 17.83
CA ASN A 224 20.24 9.05 16.64
C ASN A 224 19.46 8.54 15.41
N MET A 225 19.37 7.22 15.25
CA MET A 225 18.60 6.61 14.16
C MET A 225 17.11 7.00 14.21
N PHE A 226 16.49 7.01 15.39
CA PHE A 226 15.09 7.40 15.54
C PHE A 226 14.87 8.85 15.08
N LYS A 227 15.76 9.77 15.45
CA LYS A 227 15.69 11.17 14.99
C LYS A 227 15.82 11.28 13.48
N GLU A 228 16.83 10.61 12.88
CA GLU A 228 17.00 10.57 11.42
C GLU A 228 15.75 10.04 10.71
N ILE A 229 15.15 8.97 11.24
CA ILE A 229 13.92 8.38 10.69
C ILE A 229 12.76 9.39 10.77
N LYS A 230 12.54 10.02 11.92
CA LYS A 230 11.46 11.01 12.10
C LYS A 230 11.66 12.24 11.23
N GLU A 231 12.88 12.72 11.07
CA GLU A 231 13.19 13.87 10.21
C GLU A 231 12.98 13.55 8.73
N LYS A 232 13.33 12.33 8.28
CA LYS A 232 13.28 11.95 6.86
C LYS A 232 11.94 11.41 6.43
N TYR A 233 11.31 10.55 7.25
CA TYR A 233 10.11 9.82 6.86
C TYR A 233 8.86 10.28 7.62
N HIS A 234 9.00 11.09 8.67
CA HIS A 234 7.89 11.49 9.55
C HIS A 234 7.19 10.25 10.15
N GLU A 235 5.94 10.01 9.77
CA GLU A 235 5.16 8.81 10.16
C GLU A 235 5.00 7.81 9.02
N LEU A 236 5.59 8.11 7.85
CA LEU A 236 5.53 7.23 6.69
C LEU A 236 6.35 5.95 6.91
N PRO A 237 5.90 4.83 6.33
CA PRO A 237 6.64 3.59 6.35
C PRO A 237 7.98 3.69 5.61
N PHE A 238 8.98 2.96 6.10
CA PHE A 238 10.31 2.87 5.50
C PHE A 238 10.80 1.42 5.49
N ALA A 239 11.72 1.09 4.58
CA ALA A 239 12.33 -0.22 4.50
C ALA A 239 13.59 -0.33 5.40
N GLU A 240 13.86 -1.55 5.94
CA GLU A 240 15.13 -1.81 6.62
C GLU A 240 16.32 -1.42 5.74
N ARG A 241 16.30 -1.75 4.43
CA ARG A 241 17.38 -1.47 3.48
C ARG A 241 17.69 0.04 3.32
N TRP A 242 16.73 0.91 3.62
CA TRP A 242 16.95 2.36 3.53
C TRP A 242 17.73 2.95 4.71
N VAL A 243 17.68 2.28 5.87
CA VAL A 243 18.21 2.81 7.13
C VAL A 243 19.28 1.93 7.79
N ALA A 244 19.29 0.62 7.55
CA ALA A 244 20.12 -0.35 8.28
C ALA A 244 21.21 -0.97 7.36
N ASN A 245 22.11 -0.15 6.85
CA ASN A 245 23.19 -0.53 5.94
C ASN A 245 24.47 -1.04 6.62
N SER A 246 24.52 -1.10 7.96
CA SER A 246 25.63 -1.63 8.75
C SER A 246 25.12 -2.48 9.92
N PHE A 247 26.02 -3.30 10.49
CA PHE A 247 25.68 -4.12 11.63
C PHE A 247 25.19 -3.28 12.83
N GLU A 248 25.88 -2.17 13.12
CA GLU A 248 25.49 -1.25 14.20
C GLU A 248 24.10 -0.69 13.99
N ARG A 249 23.76 -0.27 12.78
CA ARG A 249 22.43 0.24 12.44
C ARG A 249 21.34 -0.83 12.52
N LYS A 250 21.64 -2.07 12.15
CA LYS A 250 20.73 -3.20 12.37
C LYS A 250 20.44 -3.46 13.85
N VAL A 251 21.46 -3.37 14.70
CA VAL A 251 21.28 -3.49 16.16
C VAL A 251 20.44 -2.32 16.68
N ALA A 252 20.71 -1.10 16.24
CA ALA A 252 19.95 0.08 16.63
C ALA A 252 18.46 -0.04 16.25
N LEU A 253 18.17 -0.47 15.02
CA LEU A 253 16.78 -0.70 14.57
C LEU A 253 16.07 -1.76 15.42
N ARG A 254 16.74 -2.89 15.71
CA ARG A 254 16.19 -3.94 16.58
C ARG A 254 15.86 -3.43 17.99
N ASP A 255 16.72 -2.58 18.55
CA ASP A 255 16.46 -1.97 19.87
C ASP A 255 15.21 -1.08 19.83
N LEU A 256 15.03 -0.30 18.75
CA LEU A 256 13.85 0.55 18.55
C LEU A 256 12.56 -0.26 18.33
N ILE A 257 12.63 -1.38 17.62
CA ILE A 257 11.50 -2.30 17.47
C ILE A 257 11.15 -2.93 18.82
N LYS A 258 12.16 -3.44 19.53
CA LYS A 258 11.97 -4.12 20.81
C LYS A 258 11.38 -3.22 21.90
N ASN A 259 11.74 -1.93 21.94
CA ASN A 259 11.21 -0.99 22.92
C ASN A 259 9.86 -0.37 22.49
N GLY A 260 9.35 -0.65 21.27
CA GLY A 260 8.08 -0.14 20.75
C GLY A 260 8.14 1.26 20.12
N SER A 261 9.33 1.82 19.90
CA SER A 261 9.48 3.10 19.18
C SER A 261 9.20 2.97 17.70
N ILE A 262 9.42 1.79 17.14
CA ILE A 262 9.21 1.43 15.74
C ILE A 262 8.14 0.35 15.66
N HIS A 263 7.15 0.57 14.84
CA HIS A 263 6.14 -0.43 14.45
C HIS A 263 6.65 -1.26 13.27
N SER A 264 6.27 -2.53 13.22
CA SER A 264 6.65 -3.49 12.18
C SER A 264 5.44 -3.90 11.37
N TYR A 265 5.59 -3.97 10.03
CA TYR A 265 4.57 -4.45 9.09
C TYR A 265 5.02 -5.81 8.52
N PRO A 266 4.61 -6.94 9.13
CA PRO A 266 4.93 -8.25 8.59
C PRO A 266 4.33 -8.46 7.21
N VAL A 267 5.02 -9.26 6.38
CA VAL A 267 4.48 -9.68 5.09
C VAL A 267 3.20 -10.48 5.29
N LEU A 268 2.16 -10.12 4.57
CA LEU A 268 0.83 -10.72 4.64
C LEU A 268 0.63 -11.78 3.56
N LYS A 269 0.21 -12.97 3.97
CA LYS A 269 0.05 -14.14 3.11
C LYS A 269 -1.37 -14.68 3.19
N GLU A 270 -1.97 -15.02 2.05
CA GLU A 270 -3.26 -15.69 2.01
C GLU A 270 -3.15 -17.07 2.71
N LYS A 271 -4.02 -17.32 3.66
CA LYS A 271 -3.91 -18.41 4.64
C LYS A 271 -3.95 -19.80 4.02
N SER A 272 -4.66 -19.97 2.92
CA SER A 272 -4.76 -21.23 2.18
C SER A 272 -3.82 -21.32 0.96
N ASN A 273 -2.92 -20.35 0.79
CA ASN A 273 -2.01 -20.18 -0.34
C ASN A 273 -2.73 -19.94 -1.69
N GLY A 274 -3.93 -19.36 -1.66
CA GLY A 274 -4.63 -18.94 -2.86
C GLY A 274 -3.94 -17.74 -3.51
N LEU A 275 -3.91 -17.67 -4.84
CA LEU A 275 -3.43 -16.50 -5.57
C LEU A 275 -4.26 -15.28 -5.19
N VAL A 276 -3.60 -14.12 -5.07
CA VAL A 276 -4.22 -12.84 -4.72
C VAL A 276 -3.94 -11.83 -5.84
N SER A 277 -4.96 -11.05 -6.22
CA SER A 277 -4.82 -9.85 -7.05
C SER A 277 -5.26 -8.62 -6.27
N GLN A 278 -4.66 -7.46 -6.59
CA GLN A 278 -4.94 -6.15 -6.02
C GLN A 278 -4.95 -5.11 -7.14
N PHE A 279 -5.89 -4.21 -7.09
CA PHE A 279 -5.85 -2.93 -7.81
C PHE A 279 -6.22 -1.84 -6.83
N GLU A 280 -5.63 -0.66 -6.98
CA GLU A 280 -5.81 0.42 -6.03
C GLU A 280 -5.76 1.79 -6.69
N HIS A 281 -6.57 2.69 -6.15
CA HIS A 281 -6.57 4.10 -6.48
C HIS A 281 -6.79 4.98 -5.26
N THR A 282 -6.07 6.11 -5.24
CA THR A 282 -6.41 7.23 -4.37
C THR A 282 -7.51 8.08 -5.00
N VAL A 283 -8.52 8.43 -4.21
CA VAL A 283 -9.62 9.30 -4.62
C VAL A 283 -9.86 10.42 -3.60
N ILE A 284 -10.29 11.58 -4.10
CA ILE A 284 -10.78 12.68 -3.26
C ILE A 284 -12.30 12.62 -3.27
N VAL A 285 -12.89 12.63 -2.08
CA VAL A 285 -14.35 12.64 -1.90
C VAL A 285 -14.88 14.04 -2.19
N GLU A 286 -15.76 14.13 -3.16
CA GLU A 286 -16.45 15.36 -3.50
C GLU A 286 -17.89 15.32 -2.98
N LYS A 287 -18.60 16.45 -3.01
CA LYS A 287 -19.97 16.55 -2.53
C LYS A 287 -20.91 15.51 -3.16
N ASP A 288 -20.88 15.35 -4.48
CA ASP A 288 -21.80 14.49 -5.24
C ASP A 288 -21.09 13.42 -6.09
N SER A 289 -19.77 13.33 -6.02
CA SER A 289 -18.91 12.42 -6.79
C SER A 289 -17.60 12.16 -6.09
N ALA A 290 -16.64 11.51 -6.78
CA ALA A 290 -15.25 11.42 -6.38
C ALA A 290 -14.32 11.88 -7.52
N THR A 291 -13.21 12.52 -7.16
CA THR A 291 -12.12 12.82 -8.10
C THR A 291 -11.06 11.72 -7.99
N LEU A 292 -10.93 10.94 -9.08
CA LEU A 292 -9.87 9.93 -9.19
C LEU A 292 -8.52 10.63 -9.39
N LEU A 293 -7.54 10.33 -8.55
CA LEU A 293 -6.18 10.83 -8.63
C LEU A 293 -5.32 9.91 -9.52
N ILE A 294 -5.11 10.29 -10.79
CA ILE A 294 -4.36 9.55 -11.81
C ILE A 294 -3.42 10.46 -12.60
#